data_a98cc2b8c73df44f7c58236e7afeedf3
#
_entry.id   a98cc2b8c73df44f7c58236e7afeedf3
#
_cell.length_a   1.000
_cell.length_b   1.000
_cell.length_c   1.000
_cell.angle_alpha   90.00
_cell.angle_beta   90.00
_cell.angle_gamma   90.00
#
_symmetry.space_group_name_H-M   'P 1'
#
loop_
_entity.id
_entity.type
_entity.pdbx_description
1 polymer ?
#
loop_
_entity_poly.entity_id
_entity_poly.type
_entity_poly.pdbx_seq_one_letter_code
_entity_poly.pdbx_strand_id
1 'polypeptide(L)'
;MPNRGISPIMVLLCNKAPGIDCCEPGDKQSRGWIAMEKKPFITLAQAQEIIQDVPTPFHLYDEKGIRENARRLNQAFSWNKGYKEYFAVKATPNPYLLKILQEEGCGVDCSSYTELMLSQACGFSGSDIMFSSNVTPAQDMKKAYDLNAYINLDDLTHVEFLEQVAGIPETVCCRYNPGGVFSMGNDIMDNPGDSKYGMSEEQMVEAYKKLMAKGVKHFGIHAFLASNTVSNEYYPMLAGILFKLAVRLHKATGAHIAFVNLSGGVGVDYRPEQPANDIQVIGEGVRKQFEEILVPEGMGDVAIFTELGRFMLAPYGHLVSTVLHQKHIYKEYIGLDACAANLMRPAMYGAYHHITVLGKENAPCDHKYDVTGGLCENNDKFAVDRMLPEINIGDVVVIHDTGAHGFSMGYNYNGKLRSAEVLLKEDGSHELIRRAETPADYFATFDFSPFWPELEKQF
;
A
#
# COMPACT_ATOMS: atom_id res chain seq x y z
N MET A 1 45.23 -37.14 -18.04
CA MET A 1 43.80 -37.32 -17.66
C MET A 1 43.18 -35.95 -17.65
N PRO A 2 42.05 -35.71 -18.28
CA PRO A 2 41.78 -34.44 -18.94
C PRO A 2 41.09 -33.39 -18.03
N ASN A 3 41.54 -32.16 -18.27
CA ASN A 3 40.86 -30.90 -17.92
C ASN A 3 39.37 -30.90 -18.24
N ARG A 4 38.53 -30.50 -17.30
CA ARG A 4 37.18 -30.04 -17.59
C ARG A 4 37.10 -28.53 -17.34
N GLY A 5 36.91 -27.83 -18.44
CA GLY A 5 36.85 -26.40 -18.51
C GLY A 5 35.65 -25.80 -17.73
N ILE A 6 35.93 -24.69 -17.11
CA ILE A 6 34.94 -23.80 -16.49
C ILE A 6 34.32 -22.96 -17.62
N SER A 7 33.02 -23.07 -17.78
CA SER A 7 32.22 -22.27 -18.72
C SER A 7 32.15 -20.82 -18.22
N PRO A 8 32.34 -19.82 -19.08
CA PRO A 8 32.23 -18.41 -18.65
C PRO A 8 30.79 -18.03 -18.42
N ILE A 9 30.51 -17.50 -17.25
CA ILE A 9 29.25 -16.83 -16.92
C ILE A 9 29.12 -15.60 -17.81
N MET A 10 28.11 -15.63 -18.65
CA MET A 10 27.72 -14.55 -19.55
C MET A 10 27.14 -13.41 -18.69
N VAL A 11 27.90 -12.35 -18.49
CA VAL A 11 27.42 -11.10 -17.93
C VAL A 11 26.52 -10.43 -18.96
N LEU A 12 25.22 -10.51 -18.80
CA LEU A 12 24.29 -9.70 -19.58
C LEU A 12 24.42 -8.24 -19.10
N LEU A 13 25.09 -7.44 -19.89
CA LEU A 13 25.03 -5.99 -19.80
C LEU A 13 23.63 -5.53 -20.18
N CYS A 14 22.84 -5.11 -19.24
CA CYS A 14 21.62 -4.33 -19.48
C CYS A 14 22.05 -3.01 -20.15
N ASN A 15 21.80 -2.90 -21.44
CA ASN A 15 21.86 -1.62 -22.15
C ASN A 15 20.78 -0.68 -21.61
N LYS A 16 21.21 0.30 -20.80
CA LYS A 16 20.36 1.46 -20.48
C LYS A 16 20.09 2.22 -21.77
N ALA A 17 18.82 2.39 -22.11
CA ALA A 17 18.41 3.35 -23.13
C ALA A 17 18.80 4.77 -22.67
N PRO A 18 19.26 5.64 -23.59
CA PRO A 18 19.66 7.01 -23.24
C PRO A 18 18.44 7.85 -22.82
N GLY A 19 18.69 8.75 -21.87
CA GLY A 19 17.72 9.61 -21.21
C GLY A 19 16.79 10.35 -22.15
N ILE A 20 15.53 10.40 -21.76
CA ILE A 20 14.56 11.32 -22.35
C ILE A 20 14.67 12.62 -21.56
N ASP A 21 15.12 13.66 -22.22
CA ASP A 21 15.20 15.03 -21.74
C ASP A 21 13.78 15.56 -21.53
N CYS A 22 13.43 15.97 -20.31
CA CYS A 22 12.11 16.45 -19.92
C CYS A 22 11.99 17.99 -20.02
N CYS A 23 12.58 18.62 -21.02
CA CYS A 23 12.37 20.05 -21.27
C CYS A 23 12.53 20.39 -22.78
N GLU A 24 11.61 19.92 -23.62
CA GLU A 24 11.32 20.59 -24.88
C GLU A 24 9.81 20.82 -25.04
N PRO A 25 9.37 22.03 -25.40
CA PRO A 25 7.96 22.30 -25.68
C PRO A 25 7.62 21.83 -27.09
N GLY A 26 7.36 20.52 -27.23
CA GLY A 26 7.01 19.86 -28.48
C GLY A 26 5.57 19.36 -28.47
N ASP A 27 4.73 20.03 -29.22
CA ASP A 27 3.44 19.59 -29.77
C ASP A 27 2.31 19.17 -28.82
N LYS A 28 1.59 20.20 -28.31
CA LYS A 28 0.34 20.09 -27.55
C LYS A 28 -0.87 19.85 -28.45
N GLN A 29 -0.90 18.81 -29.28
CA GLN A 29 -2.14 18.44 -29.99
C GLN A 29 -2.25 16.94 -30.20
N SER A 30 -2.58 16.20 -29.10
CA SER A 30 -3.40 14.98 -29.19
C SER A 30 -3.74 14.46 -27.81
N ARG A 31 -5.02 14.56 -27.44
CA ARG A 31 -5.72 14.04 -26.25
C ARG A 31 -5.52 14.88 -24.98
N GLY A 32 -6.59 15.55 -24.55
CA GLY A 32 -6.67 16.49 -23.44
C GLY A 32 -6.42 15.90 -22.03
N TRP A 33 -5.21 15.47 -21.78
CA TRP A 33 -4.74 15.12 -20.44
C TRP A 33 -4.04 16.36 -19.87
N ILE A 34 -4.65 16.97 -18.88
CA ILE A 34 -3.98 18.00 -18.07
C ILE A 34 -3.10 17.22 -17.08
N ALA A 35 -1.78 17.27 -17.26
CA ALA A 35 -0.85 16.81 -16.24
C ALA A 35 -1.16 17.57 -14.95
N MET A 36 -1.51 16.86 -13.87
CA MET A 36 -1.77 17.51 -12.58
C MET A 36 -0.44 17.88 -11.94
N GLU A 37 -0.26 19.15 -11.65
CA GLU A 37 0.90 19.62 -10.91
C GLU A 37 0.89 19.01 -9.49
N LYS A 38 1.98 18.32 -9.11
CA LYS A 38 2.14 17.79 -7.75
C LYS A 38 2.42 18.95 -6.79
N LYS A 39 1.40 19.35 -6.02
CA LYS A 39 1.52 20.40 -5.02
C LYS A 39 1.55 19.81 -3.61
N PRO A 40 2.44 20.28 -2.73
CA PRO A 40 2.38 19.89 -1.33
C PRO A 40 1.10 20.46 -0.70
N PHE A 41 0.48 19.71 0.20
CA PHE A 41 -0.69 20.18 0.98
C PHE A 41 -0.28 21.02 2.20
N ILE A 42 0.99 21.36 2.30
CA ILE A 42 1.58 22.17 3.39
C ILE A 42 2.46 23.26 2.80
N THR A 43 2.44 24.42 3.42
CA THR A 43 3.34 25.57 3.10
C THR A 43 4.62 25.50 3.92
N LEU A 44 5.66 26.26 3.51
CA LEU A 44 6.90 26.38 4.29
C LEU A 44 6.64 26.90 5.72
N ALA A 45 5.75 27.87 5.89
CA ALA A 45 5.43 28.42 7.21
C ALA A 45 4.80 27.38 8.14
N GLN A 46 3.84 26.60 7.63
CA GLN A 46 3.23 25.50 8.40
C GLN A 46 4.24 24.38 8.70
N ALA A 47 5.12 24.05 7.74
CA ALA A 47 6.18 23.08 8.00
C ALA A 47 7.12 23.53 9.10
N GLN A 48 7.52 24.82 9.08
CA GLN A 48 8.38 25.42 10.10
C GLN A 48 7.72 25.45 11.49
N GLU A 49 6.40 25.67 11.56
CA GLU A 49 5.64 25.59 12.81
C GLU A 49 5.68 24.17 13.39
N ILE A 50 5.38 23.14 12.57
CA ILE A 50 5.44 21.75 13.01
C ILE A 50 6.86 21.37 13.45
N ILE A 51 7.89 21.80 12.73
CA ILE A 51 9.30 21.51 13.03
C ILE A 51 9.74 22.03 14.41
N GLN A 52 9.10 23.10 14.92
CA GLN A 52 9.38 23.59 16.28
C GLN A 52 8.97 22.57 17.36
N ASP A 53 7.90 21.81 17.12
CA ASP A 53 7.38 20.81 18.05
C ASP A 53 7.91 19.41 17.75
N VAL A 54 8.06 19.08 16.48
CA VAL A 54 8.47 17.74 16.00
C VAL A 54 9.60 17.91 15.00
N PRO A 55 10.86 17.65 15.39
CA PRO A 55 12.01 17.74 14.48
C PRO A 55 11.88 16.80 13.27
N THR A 56 12.41 17.24 12.12
CA THR A 56 12.54 16.38 10.92
C THR A 56 13.54 15.23 11.15
N PRO A 57 13.43 14.09 10.43
CA PRO A 57 12.38 13.81 9.48
C PRO A 57 11.09 13.34 10.17
N PHE A 58 9.93 13.58 9.57
CA PHE A 58 8.66 13.00 10.00
C PHE A 58 7.73 12.72 8.81
N HIS A 59 6.83 11.75 8.96
CA HIS A 59 5.72 11.57 8.03
C HIS A 59 4.57 12.47 8.43
N LEU A 60 4.03 13.22 7.47
CA LEU A 60 2.89 14.11 7.66
C LEU A 60 1.70 13.59 6.87
N TYR A 61 0.53 13.52 7.50
CA TYR A 61 -0.71 13.07 6.88
C TYR A 61 -1.75 14.18 6.86
N ASP A 62 -2.49 14.30 5.75
CA ASP A 62 -3.57 15.28 5.54
C ASP A 62 -4.92 14.66 5.90
N GLU A 63 -5.47 14.98 7.08
CA GLU A 63 -6.77 14.46 7.52
C GLU A 63 -7.89 14.79 6.53
N LYS A 64 -7.94 16.04 6.06
CA LYS A 64 -8.96 16.49 5.13
C LYS A 64 -8.95 15.70 3.82
N GLY A 65 -7.78 15.56 3.22
CA GLY A 65 -7.62 14.80 1.99
C GLY A 65 -7.98 13.33 2.15
N ILE A 66 -7.62 12.71 3.28
CA ILE A 66 -7.97 11.31 3.60
C ILE A 66 -9.50 11.14 3.67
N ARG A 67 -10.21 12.02 4.41
CA ARG A 67 -11.67 11.96 4.54
C ARG A 67 -12.37 12.18 3.20
N GLU A 68 -11.96 13.20 2.44
CA GLU A 68 -12.52 13.50 1.12
C GLU A 68 -12.34 12.31 0.16
N ASN A 69 -11.18 11.65 0.18
CA ASN A 69 -10.92 10.48 -0.66
C ASN A 69 -11.78 9.27 -0.27
N ALA A 70 -11.95 9.00 1.02
CA ALA A 70 -12.82 7.93 1.51
C ALA A 70 -14.27 8.16 1.07
N ARG A 71 -14.79 9.38 1.22
CA ARG A 71 -16.13 9.76 0.77
C ARG A 71 -16.29 9.61 -0.75
N ARG A 72 -15.29 10.02 -1.52
CA ARG A 72 -15.28 9.89 -2.99
C ARG A 72 -15.31 8.43 -3.42
N LEU A 73 -14.55 7.55 -2.75
CA LEU A 73 -14.58 6.12 -3.00
C LEU A 73 -15.96 5.52 -2.68
N ASN A 74 -16.51 5.80 -1.50
CA ASN A 74 -17.84 5.33 -1.09
C ASN A 74 -18.93 5.80 -2.08
N GLN A 75 -18.84 7.02 -2.58
CA GLN A 75 -19.76 7.53 -3.59
C GLN A 75 -19.66 6.76 -4.91
N ALA A 76 -18.46 6.43 -5.37
CA ALA A 76 -18.23 5.71 -6.63
C ALA A 76 -18.88 4.32 -6.66
N PHE A 77 -19.02 3.69 -5.49
CA PHE A 77 -19.59 2.35 -5.35
C PHE A 77 -20.98 2.36 -4.67
N SER A 78 -21.58 3.51 -4.44
CA SER A 78 -22.90 3.66 -3.77
C SER A 78 -24.06 2.97 -4.49
N TRP A 79 -23.92 2.59 -5.74
CA TRP A 79 -24.87 1.80 -6.51
C TRP A 79 -25.02 0.37 -5.98
N ASN A 80 -24.01 -0.20 -5.30
CA ASN A 80 -24.05 -1.50 -4.63
C ASN A 80 -24.37 -1.31 -3.15
N LYS A 81 -25.53 -1.76 -2.69
CA LYS A 81 -26.00 -1.56 -1.30
C LYS A 81 -25.15 -2.24 -0.24
N GLY A 82 -24.41 -3.28 -0.63
CA GLY A 82 -23.52 -4.02 0.26
C GLY A 82 -22.06 -3.57 0.18
N TYR A 83 -21.76 -2.52 -0.59
CA TYR A 83 -20.38 -2.04 -0.77
C TYR A 83 -19.72 -1.70 0.56
N LYS A 84 -18.45 -2.12 0.69
CA LYS A 84 -17.58 -1.72 1.81
C LYS A 84 -16.12 -1.71 1.39
N GLU A 85 -15.43 -0.62 1.75
CA GLU A 85 -13.97 -0.56 1.72
C GLU A 85 -13.42 -1.16 3.02
N TYR A 86 -12.45 -2.07 2.90
CA TYR A 86 -11.64 -2.59 3.99
C TYR A 86 -10.21 -2.08 3.83
N PHE A 87 -9.87 -1.00 4.51
CA PHE A 87 -8.54 -0.41 4.39
C PHE A 87 -7.44 -1.42 4.76
N ALA A 88 -6.50 -1.65 3.84
CA ALA A 88 -5.37 -2.55 4.08
C ALA A 88 -4.43 -1.97 5.15
N VAL A 89 -4.49 -2.50 6.38
CA VAL A 89 -3.76 -1.99 7.56
C VAL A 89 -2.25 -1.93 7.32
N LYS A 90 -1.70 -2.91 6.60
CA LYS A 90 -0.27 -2.95 6.21
C LYS A 90 0.23 -1.70 5.49
N ALA A 91 -0.66 -0.96 4.83
CA ALA A 91 -0.29 0.24 4.12
C ALA A 91 0.14 1.36 5.08
N THR A 92 -0.59 1.53 6.21
CA THR A 92 -0.28 2.54 7.22
C THR A 92 -0.92 2.16 8.57
N PRO A 93 -0.24 1.33 9.39
CA PRO A 93 -0.76 0.82 10.65
C PRO A 93 -0.65 1.86 11.76
N ASN A 94 -1.51 2.89 11.73
CA ASN A 94 -1.57 3.95 12.72
C ASN A 94 -3.01 4.09 13.26
N PRO A 95 -3.24 4.02 14.59
CA PRO A 95 -4.58 4.02 15.17
C PRO A 95 -5.39 5.29 14.87
N TYR A 96 -4.75 6.45 14.79
CA TYR A 96 -5.43 7.71 14.44
C TYR A 96 -5.99 7.66 13.01
N LEU A 97 -5.19 7.18 12.05
CA LEU A 97 -5.61 7.07 10.66
C LEU A 97 -6.69 6.01 10.46
N LEU A 98 -6.56 4.87 11.16
CA LEU A 98 -7.61 3.84 11.16
C LEU A 98 -8.92 4.38 11.72
N LYS A 99 -8.86 5.24 12.74
CA LYS A 99 -10.05 5.85 13.34
C LYS A 99 -10.73 6.83 12.38
N ILE A 100 -9.97 7.66 11.68
CA ILE A 100 -10.49 8.56 10.63
C ILE A 100 -11.24 7.73 9.56
N LEU A 101 -10.64 6.65 9.07
CA LEU A 101 -11.26 5.79 8.06
C LEU A 101 -12.50 5.07 8.60
N GLN A 102 -12.50 4.65 9.87
CA GLN A 102 -13.67 4.07 10.54
C GLN A 102 -14.85 5.06 10.56
N GLU A 103 -14.58 6.32 10.88
CA GLU A 103 -15.60 7.39 10.91
C GLU A 103 -16.18 7.67 9.51
N GLU A 104 -15.42 7.42 8.45
CA GLU A 104 -15.90 7.48 7.06
C GLU A 104 -16.53 6.15 6.56
N GLY A 105 -16.79 5.18 7.45
CA GLY A 105 -17.48 3.94 7.17
C GLY A 105 -16.62 2.80 6.63
N CYS A 106 -15.30 2.95 6.60
CA CYS A 106 -14.40 1.87 6.18
C CYS A 106 -14.25 0.80 7.26
N GLY A 107 -14.12 -0.46 6.83
CA GLY A 107 -13.55 -1.54 7.62
C GLY A 107 -12.03 -1.61 7.47
N VAL A 108 -11.44 -2.71 7.93
CA VAL A 108 -10.00 -2.97 7.86
C VAL A 108 -9.70 -4.36 7.28
N ASP A 109 -8.68 -4.44 6.41
CA ASP A 109 -8.06 -5.71 6.00
C ASP A 109 -6.78 -5.93 6.78
N CYS A 110 -6.73 -7.01 7.57
CA CYS A 110 -5.61 -7.42 8.40
C CYS A 110 -4.93 -8.65 7.83
N SER A 111 -3.62 -8.74 7.95
CA SER A 111 -2.83 -9.88 7.47
C SER A 111 -1.94 -10.52 8.54
N SER A 112 -2.05 -10.08 9.80
CA SER A 112 -1.27 -10.61 10.93
C SER A 112 -1.97 -10.42 12.27
N TYR A 113 -1.49 -11.16 13.28
CA TYR A 113 -1.97 -11.07 14.66
C TYR A 113 -1.90 -9.64 15.21
N THR A 114 -0.79 -8.95 14.96
CA THR A 114 -0.59 -7.57 15.45
C THR A 114 -1.49 -6.55 14.78
N GLU A 115 -1.79 -6.72 13.49
CA GLU A 115 -2.79 -5.89 12.80
C GLU A 115 -4.21 -6.13 13.32
N LEU A 116 -4.56 -7.39 13.65
CA LEU A 116 -5.83 -7.70 14.31
C LEU A 116 -5.93 -7.08 15.71
N MET A 117 -4.83 -7.09 16.50
CA MET A 117 -4.79 -6.43 17.80
C MET A 117 -4.96 -4.92 17.68
N LEU A 118 -4.25 -4.29 16.73
CA LEU A 118 -4.35 -2.85 16.48
C LEU A 118 -5.79 -2.48 16.08
N SER A 119 -6.38 -3.23 15.17
CA SER A 119 -7.75 -3.00 14.71
C SER A 119 -8.76 -3.16 15.83
N GLN A 120 -8.61 -4.19 16.68
CA GLN A 120 -9.44 -4.36 17.88
C GLN A 120 -9.30 -3.18 18.85
N ALA A 121 -8.08 -2.68 19.05
CA ALA A 121 -7.83 -1.51 19.91
C ALA A 121 -8.49 -0.23 19.37
N CYS A 122 -8.65 -0.12 18.04
CA CYS A 122 -9.39 0.95 17.37
C CYS A 122 -10.92 0.76 17.41
N GLY A 123 -11.42 -0.37 17.93
CA GLY A 123 -12.85 -0.66 18.05
C GLY A 123 -13.47 -1.39 16.86
N PHE A 124 -12.66 -1.92 15.94
CA PHE A 124 -13.18 -2.80 14.86
C PHE A 124 -13.49 -4.20 15.39
N SER A 125 -14.54 -4.82 14.88
CA SER A 125 -14.94 -6.19 15.21
C SER A 125 -15.90 -6.76 14.16
N GLY A 126 -16.06 -8.08 14.14
CA GLY A 126 -17.03 -8.76 13.28
C GLY A 126 -16.81 -8.46 11.80
N SER A 127 -17.88 -8.11 11.13
CA SER A 127 -17.89 -7.79 9.69
C SER A 127 -17.17 -6.51 9.30
N ASP A 128 -16.58 -5.79 10.27
CA ASP A 128 -15.71 -4.65 9.98
C ASP A 128 -14.24 -5.06 9.75
N ILE A 129 -13.93 -6.34 9.96
CA ILE A 129 -12.58 -6.89 9.77
C ILE A 129 -12.62 -7.94 8.66
N MET A 130 -11.78 -7.73 7.64
CA MET A 130 -11.34 -8.76 6.70
C MET A 130 -9.98 -9.28 7.18
N PHE A 131 -9.76 -10.59 7.14
CA PHE A 131 -8.48 -11.19 7.47
C PHE A 131 -7.95 -11.98 6.29
N SER A 132 -6.95 -11.43 5.60
CA SER A 132 -6.33 -12.00 4.40
C SER A 132 -4.85 -12.28 4.64
N SER A 133 -4.53 -13.54 4.90
CA SER A 133 -3.16 -14.03 5.13
C SER A 133 -2.89 -15.24 4.22
N ASN A 134 -1.62 -15.55 3.93
CA ASN A 134 -1.26 -16.64 3.01
C ASN A 134 -0.55 -17.81 3.70
N VAL A 135 0.45 -17.57 4.54
CA VAL A 135 1.10 -18.60 5.39
C VAL A 135 0.69 -18.28 6.83
N THR A 136 -0.51 -18.70 7.20
CA THR A 136 -1.20 -18.24 8.38
C THR A 136 -0.84 -19.04 9.63
N PRO A 137 -0.22 -18.44 10.67
CA PRO A 137 -0.02 -19.09 11.96
C PRO A 137 -1.36 -19.40 12.67
N ALA A 138 -1.36 -20.43 13.52
CA ALA A 138 -2.55 -20.84 14.27
C ALA A 138 -3.11 -19.71 15.16
N GLN A 139 -2.24 -18.94 15.80
CA GLN A 139 -2.64 -17.80 16.65
C GLN A 139 -3.35 -16.69 15.86
N ASP A 140 -2.91 -16.42 14.62
CA ASP A 140 -3.50 -15.38 13.76
C ASP A 140 -4.90 -15.82 13.31
N MET A 141 -5.02 -17.07 12.84
CA MET A 141 -6.30 -17.67 12.43
C MET A 141 -7.30 -17.68 13.58
N LYS A 142 -6.86 -18.12 14.78
CA LYS A 142 -7.70 -18.12 15.97
C LYS A 142 -8.12 -16.69 16.38
N LYS A 143 -7.21 -15.73 16.34
CA LYS A 143 -7.51 -14.34 16.68
C LYS A 143 -8.55 -13.73 15.73
N ALA A 144 -8.43 -13.99 14.42
CA ALA A 144 -9.42 -13.55 13.43
C ALA A 144 -10.80 -14.17 13.71
N TYR A 145 -10.83 -15.49 14.01
CA TYR A 145 -12.05 -16.18 14.38
C TYR A 145 -12.69 -15.60 15.66
N ASP A 146 -11.91 -15.39 16.72
CA ASP A 146 -12.38 -14.84 18.00
C ASP A 146 -12.95 -13.41 17.87
N LEU A 147 -12.48 -12.65 16.88
CA LEU A 147 -13.00 -11.33 16.53
C LEU A 147 -14.24 -11.39 15.62
N ASN A 148 -14.68 -12.58 15.21
CA ASN A 148 -15.72 -12.80 14.21
C ASN A 148 -15.43 -12.11 12.86
N ALA A 149 -14.16 -11.98 12.48
CA ALA A 149 -13.73 -11.39 11.23
C ALA A 149 -14.16 -12.26 10.03
N TYR A 150 -14.30 -11.66 8.86
CA TYR A 150 -14.35 -12.42 7.61
C TYR A 150 -12.97 -13.00 7.33
N ILE A 151 -12.86 -14.33 7.36
CA ILE A 151 -11.60 -15.04 7.11
C ILE A 151 -11.51 -15.42 5.64
N ASN A 152 -10.42 -15.00 4.99
CA ASN A 152 -10.10 -15.31 3.60
C ASN A 152 -9.06 -16.43 3.55
N LEU A 153 -9.46 -17.62 3.11
CA LEU A 153 -8.60 -18.79 2.98
C LEU A 153 -7.79 -18.71 1.69
N ASP A 154 -6.48 -18.74 1.81
CA ASP A 154 -5.56 -18.62 0.69
C ASP A 154 -5.31 -19.96 -0.03
N ASP A 155 -5.49 -21.09 0.68
CA ASP A 155 -5.23 -22.43 0.18
C ASP A 155 -6.28 -23.45 0.67
N LEU A 156 -6.44 -24.53 -0.11
CA LEU A 156 -7.37 -25.61 0.21
C LEU A 156 -7.08 -26.29 1.56
N THR A 157 -5.80 -26.37 1.96
CA THR A 157 -5.39 -26.95 3.26
C THR A 157 -5.82 -26.09 4.45
N HIS A 158 -6.09 -24.82 4.22
CA HIS A 158 -6.58 -23.93 5.27
C HIS A 158 -7.99 -24.28 5.77
N VAL A 159 -8.77 -25.04 5.01
CA VAL A 159 -10.12 -25.48 5.44
C VAL A 159 -10.03 -26.36 6.69
N GLU A 160 -9.23 -27.42 6.64
CA GLU A 160 -9.02 -28.31 7.77
C GLU A 160 -8.23 -27.62 8.90
N PHE A 161 -7.28 -26.78 8.54
CA PHE A 161 -6.50 -26.02 9.53
C PHE A 161 -7.37 -25.05 10.33
N LEU A 162 -8.25 -24.29 9.70
CA LEU A 162 -9.20 -23.39 10.38
C LEU A 162 -10.09 -24.18 11.35
N GLU A 163 -10.65 -25.32 10.92
CA GLU A 163 -11.48 -26.17 11.77
C GLU A 163 -10.73 -26.65 13.03
N GLN A 164 -9.46 -27.08 12.85
CA GLN A 164 -8.63 -27.60 13.94
C GLN A 164 -8.26 -26.53 14.98
N VAL A 165 -7.95 -25.30 14.53
CA VAL A 165 -7.38 -24.29 15.44
C VAL A 165 -8.42 -23.34 16.01
N ALA A 166 -9.58 -23.17 15.36
CA ALA A 166 -10.56 -22.18 15.76
C ALA A 166 -12.02 -22.65 15.63
N GLY A 167 -12.34 -23.45 14.64
CA GLY A 167 -13.69 -23.80 14.23
C GLY A 167 -14.06 -23.15 12.88
N ILE A 168 -15.22 -23.49 12.35
CA ILE A 168 -15.69 -23.00 11.06
C ILE A 168 -16.76 -21.93 11.28
N PRO A 169 -16.55 -20.67 10.80
CA PRO A 169 -17.55 -19.62 10.88
C PRO A 169 -18.66 -19.80 9.85
N GLU A 170 -19.78 -19.10 10.03
CA GLU A 170 -20.92 -19.15 9.10
C GLU A 170 -20.62 -18.55 7.73
N THR A 171 -19.69 -17.57 7.68
CA THR A 171 -19.24 -16.89 6.46
C THR A 171 -17.74 -17.10 6.27
N VAL A 172 -17.33 -17.58 5.09
CA VAL A 172 -15.91 -17.78 4.74
C VAL A 172 -15.65 -17.24 3.35
N CYS A 173 -14.51 -16.57 3.18
CA CYS A 173 -13.99 -16.13 1.90
C CYS A 173 -12.89 -17.09 1.43
N CYS A 174 -12.76 -17.28 0.12
CA CYS A 174 -11.66 -18.03 -0.47
C CYS A 174 -10.97 -17.19 -1.55
N ARG A 175 -9.64 -17.26 -1.56
CA ARG A 175 -8.82 -16.51 -2.52
C ARG A 175 -8.62 -17.32 -3.79
N TYR A 176 -8.99 -16.71 -4.90
CA TYR A 176 -8.84 -17.27 -6.24
C TYR A 176 -7.53 -16.84 -6.90
N ASN A 177 -6.90 -17.77 -7.60
CA ASN A 177 -5.79 -17.52 -8.52
C ASN A 177 -6.18 -18.01 -9.92
N PRO A 178 -6.32 -17.12 -10.91
CA PRO A 178 -6.68 -17.52 -12.27
C PRO A 178 -5.56 -18.26 -13.02
N GLY A 179 -4.33 -18.26 -12.49
CA GLY A 179 -3.16 -18.75 -13.19
C GLY A 179 -2.78 -17.90 -14.41
N GLY A 180 -1.76 -18.34 -15.14
CA GLY A 180 -1.32 -17.70 -16.38
C GLY A 180 -0.77 -16.28 -16.21
N VAL A 181 -0.93 -15.45 -17.25
CA VAL A 181 -0.45 -14.06 -17.31
C VAL A 181 -1.64 -13.11 -17.21
N PHE A 182 -1.53 -12.11 -16.35
CA PHE A 182 -2.52 -11.03 -16.25
C PHE A 182 -2.06 -9.83 -17.07
N SER A 183 -2.83 -9.45 -18.09
CA SER A 183 -2.45 -8.43 -19.08
C SER A 183 -2.23 -7.02 -18.50
N MET A 184 -2.73 -6.74 -17.31
CA MET A 184 -2.57 -5.46 -16.61
C MET A 184 -1.61 -5.57 -15.40
N GLY A 185 -0.82 -6.65 -15.33
CA GLY A 185 0.26 -6.81 -14.35
C GLY A 185 1.38 -5.78 -14.55
N ASN A 186 2.20 -5.64 -13.54
CA ASN A 186 3.40 -4.80 -13.56
C ASN A 186 4.53 -5.45 -12.75
N ASP A 187 5.71 -4.84 -12.74
CA ASP A 187 6.92 -5.36 -12.08
C ASP A 187 6.85 -5.41 -10.53
N ILE A 188 5.73 -4.99 -9.91
CA ILE A 188 5.55 -5.03 -8.46
C ILE A 188 5.05 -6.40 -7.99
N MET A 189 4.34 -7.12 -8.84
CA MET A 189 3.83 -8.47 -8.57
C MET A 189 4.12 -9.41 -9.73
N ASP A 190 4.42 -10.66 -9.41
CA ASP A 190 4.49 -11.75 -10.37
C ASP A 190 3.14 -11.98 -11.07
N ASN A 191 3.18 -12.57 -12.27
CA ASN A 191 1.95 -13.04 -12.91
C ASN A 191 1.23 -14.07 -12.02
N PRO A 192 -0.11 -14.19 -12.13
CA PRO A 192 -0.86 -15.15 -11.33
C PRO A 192 -0.30 -16.58 -11.36
N GLY A 193 0.22 -17.02 -12.51
CA GLY A 193 0.82 -18.35 -12.66
C GLY A 193 2.11 -18.58 -11.86
N ASP A 194 2.84 -17.51 -11.51
CA ASP A 194 4.08 -17.54 -10.72
C ASP A 194 3.86 -17.05 -9.30
N SER A 195 2.66 -16.51 -9.01
CA SER A 195 2.31 -15.92 -7.70
C SER A 195 2.04 -17.04 -6.67
N LYS A 196 2.49 -16.78 -5.43
CA LYS A 196 2.30 -17.70 -4.28
C LYS A 196 0.88 -17.71 -3.70
N TYR A 197 -0.08 -16.99 -4.27
CA TYR A 197 -1.38 -16.72 -3.66
C TYR A 197 -2.52 -17.44 -4.32
N GLY A 198 -3.45 -17.95 -3.50
CA GLY A 198 -4.77 -18.36 -3.90
C GLY A 198 -4.88 -19.77 -4.50
N MET A 199 -6.11 -20.19 -4.74
CA MET A 199 -6.52 -21.50 -5.22
C MET A 199 -6.93 -21.46 -6.69
N SER A 200 -6.69 -22.54 -7.44
CA SER A 200 -7.28 -22.73 -8.77
C SER A 200 -8.82 -22.83 -8.69
N GLU A 201 -9.50 -22.72 -9.83
CA GLU A 201 -10.98 -22.86 -9.86
C GLU A 201 -11.45 -24.23 -9.35
N GLU A 202 -10.73 -25.31 -9.70
CA GLU A 202 -11.04 -26.67 -9.22
C GLU A 202 -10.89 -26.77 -7.70
N GLN A 203 -9.82 -26.18 -7.14
CA GLN A 203 -9.61 -26.13 -5.69
C GLN A 203 -10.67 -25.27 -5.00
N MET A 204 -11.11 -24.16 -5.61
CA MET A 204 -12.22 -23.35 -5.10
C MET A 204 -13.53 -24.16 -5.01
N VAL A 205 -13.86 -24.93 -6.04
CA VAL A 205 -15.04 -25.83 -6.03
C VAL A 205 -14.92 -26.86 -4.92
N GLU A 206 -13.75 -27.46 -4.72
CA GLU A 206 -13.50 -28.44 -3.65
C GLU A 206 -13.61 -27.79 -2.28
N ALA A 207 -12.97 -26.61 -2.08
CA ALA A 207 -13.04 -25.86 -0.82
C ALA A 207 -14.48 -25.51 -0.45
N TYR A 208 -15.28 -25.02 -1.40
CA TYR A 208 -16.67 -24.67 -1.17
C TYR A 208 -17.51 -25.89 -0.76
N LYS A 209 -17.36 -27.02 -1.43
CA LYS A 209 -18.05 -28.26 -1.05
C LYS A 209 -17.68 -28.74 0.35
N LYS A 210 -16.38 -28.69 0.70
CA LYS A 210 -15.90 -29.03 2.05
C LYS A 210 -16.49 -28.09 3.11
N LEU A 211 -16.44 -26.78 2.86
CA LEU A 211 -16.96 -25.76 3.77
C LEU A 211 -18.48 -25.84 3.95
N MET A 212 -19.24 -26.11 2.87
CA MET A 212 -20.68 -26.37 2.96
C MET A 212 -20.99 -27.58 3.82
N ALA A 213 -20.25 -28.67 3.66
CA ALA A 213 -20.38 -29.88 4.48
C ALA A 213 -20.09 -29.61 5.98
N LYS A 214 -19.29 -28.60 6.28
CA LYS A 214 -18.96 -28.14 7.64
C LYS A 214 -19.90 -27.03 8.16
N GLY A 215 -20.93 -26.65 7.40
CA GLY A 215 -22.00 -25.74 7.84
C GLY A 215 -21.84 -24.27 7.44
N VAL A 216 -20.88 -23.93 6.58
CA VAL A 216 -20.77 -22.56 6.01
C VAL A 216 -21.99 -22.27 5.14
N LYS A 217 -22.59 -21.11 5.33
CA LYS A 217 -23.81 -20.66 4.63
C LYS A 217 -23.53 -19.59 3.59
N HIS A 218 -22.57 -18.72 3.87
CA HIS A 218 -22.25 -17.54 3.06
C HIS A 218 -20.81 -17.58 2.60
N PHE A 219 -20.59 -17.34 1.31
CA PHE A 219 -19.28 -17.45 0.69
C PHE A 219 -18.84 -16.14 0.10
N GLY A 220 -17.57 -15.78 0.34
CA GLY A 220 -16.88 -14.70 -0.33
C GLY A 220 -15.88 -15.21 -1.37
N ILE A 221 -15.66 -14.42 -2.40
CA ILE A 221 -14.61 -14.63 -3.40
C ILE A 221 -13.65 -13.46 -3.31
N HIS A 222 -12.35 -13.71 -3.34
CA HIS A 222 -11.29 -12.72 -3.31
C HIS A 222 -10.25 -13.02 -4.38
N ALA A 223 -9.64 -12.00 -5.00
CA ALA A 223 -8.40 -12.16 -5.76
C ALA A 223 -7.60 -10.86 -5.74
N PHE A 224 -6.28 -10.98 -5.74
CA PHE A 224 -5.34 -9.86 -5.83
C PHE A 224 -4.34 -10.15 -6.97
N LEU A 225 -4.50 -9.47 -8.10
CA LEU A 225 -3.78 -9.80 -9.34
C LEU A 225 -2.73 -8.76 -9.74
N ALA A 226 -2.77 -7.55 -9.19
CA ALA A 226 -1.82 -6.49 -9.48
C ALA A 226 -1.72 -5.49 -8.32
N SER A 227 -0.65 -4.71 -8.30
CA SER A 227 -0.43 -3.63 -7.32
C SER A 227 0.03 -2.37 -8.05
N ASN A 228 -0.49 -1.20 -7.63
CA ASN A 228 -0.20 0.10 -8.21
C ASN A 228 -0.48 0.19 -9.73
N THR A 229 -1.61 -0.31 -10.16
CA THR A 229 -2.04 -0.21 -11.55
C THR A 229 -2.69 1.16 -11.80
N VAL A 230 -2.05 1.96 -12.64
CA VAL A 230 -2.56 3.29 -13.03
C VAL A 230 -3.37 3.13 -14.33
N SER A 231 -4.57 2.59 -14.20
CA SER A 231 -5.53 2.40 -15.30
C SER A 231 -6.94 2.27 -14.75
N ASN A 232 -7.89 2.98 -15.35
CA ASN A 232 -9.31 2.87 -15.00
C ASN A 232 -9.93 1.52 -15.40
N GLU A 233 -9.24 0.71 -16.21
CA GLU A 233 -9.73 -0.57 -16.71
C GLU A 233 -9.43 -1.76 -15.78
N TYR A 234 -8.49 -1.59 -14.84
CA TYR A 234 -8.03 -2.69 -13.97
C TYR A 234 -9.17 -3.32 -13.16
N TYR A 235 -9.89 -2.52 -12.38
CA TYR A 235 -10.99 -3.06 -11.57
C TYR A 235 -12.17 -3.59 -12.39
N PRO A 236 -12.66 -2.92 -13.43
CA PRO A 236 -13.67 -3.50 -14.31
C PRO A 236 -13.27 -4.86 -14.89
N MET A 237 -12.00 -5.03 -15.32
CA MET A 237 -11.49 -6.30 -15.82
C MET A 237 -11.46 -7.37 -14.70
N LEU A 238 -10.91 -7.06 -13.53
CA LEU A 238 -10.87 -7.94 -12.38
C LEU A 238 -12.30 -8.35 -11.95
N ALA A 239 -13.21 -7.40 -11.86
CA ALA A 239 -14.61 -7.64 -11.55
C ALA A 239 -15.25 -8.61 -12.56
N GLY A 240 -15.04 -8.41 -13.85
CA GLY A 240 -15.53 -9.32 -14.88
C GLY A 240 -15.03 -10.76 -14.72
N ILE A 241 -13.76 -10.94 -14.31
CA ILE A 241 -13.18 -12.28 -14.02
C ILE A 241 -13.89 -12.90 -12.81
N LEU A 242 -13.98 -12.16 -11.71
CA LEU A 242 -14.51 -12.68 -10.44
C LEU A 242 -16.03 -12.89 -10.48
N PHE A 243 -16.79 -12.05 -11.17
CA PHE A 243 -18.23 -12.23 -11.33
C PHE A 243 -18.57 -13.48 -12.17
N LYS A 244 -17.82 -13.71 -13.26
CA LYS A 244 -17.96 -14.96 -14.02
C LYS A 244 -17.60 -16.19 -13.17
N LEU A 245 -16.56 -16.09 -12.33
CA LEU A 245 -16.20 -17.14 -11.39
C LEU A 245 -17.34 -17.37 -10.37
N ALA A 246 -17.91 -16.31 -9.82
CA ALA A 246 -19.02 -16.39 -8.85
C ALA A 246 -20.20 -17.18 -9.44
N VAL A 247 -20.59 -16.89 -10.67
CA VAL A 247 -21.65 -17.62 -11.39
C VAL A 247 -21.29 -19.11 -11.57
N ARG A 248 -20.05 -19.43 -11.98
CA ARG A 248 -19.61 -20.81 -12.15
C ARG A 248 -19.58 -21.59 -10.83
N LEU A 249 -19.06 -20.98 -9.76
CA LEU A 249 -19.02 -21.59 -8.42
C LEU A 249 -20.42 -21.83 -7.88
N HIS A 250 -21.33 -20.85 -8.01
CA HIS A 250 -22.75 -21.01 -7.63
C HIS A 250 -23.38 -22.19 -8.38
N LYS A 251 -23.24 -22.26 -9.70
CA LYS A 251 -23.79 -23.35 -10.53
C LYS A 251 -23.20 -24.72 -10.21
N ALA A 252 -21.90 -24.78 -9.89
CA ALA A 252 -21.19 -26.03 -9.62
C ALA A 252 -21.43 -26.59 -8.21
N THR A 253 -21.75 -25.72 -7.24
CA THR A 253 -21.81 -26.12 -5.82
C THR A 253 -23.15 -25.83 -5.15
N GLY A 254 -23.95 -24.90 -5.67
CA GLY A 254 -25.12 -24.37 -4.99
C GLY A 254 -24.79 -23.37 -3.87
N ALA A 255 -23.53 -22.98 -3.71
CA ALA A 255 -23.10 -22.05 -2.65
C ALA A 255 -23.74 -20.66 -2.83
N HIS A 256 -24.18 -20.07 -1.73
CA HIS A 256 -24.64 -18.66 -1.71
C HIS A 256 -23.43 -17.75 -1.66
N ILE A 257 -23.16 -17.04 -2.76
CA ILE A 257 -22.09 -16.03 -2.84
C ILE A 257 -22.61 -14.73 -2.23
N ALA A 258 -22.13 -14.38 -1.05
CA ALA A 258 -22.58 -13.20 -0.33
C ALA A 258 -21.82 -11.93 -0.77
N PHE A 259 -20.54 -12.07 -1.13
CA PHE A 259 -19.75 -10.94 -1.58
C PHE A 259 -18.63 -11.35 -2.54
N VAL A 260 -18.18 -10.38 -3.34
CA VAL A 260 -16.97 -10.45 -4.14
C VAL A 260 -16.04 -9.32 -3.71
N ASN A 261 -14.85 -9.69 -3.25
CA ASN A 261 -13.80 -8.78 -2.82
C ASN A 261 -12.79 -8.57 -3.96
N LEU A 262 -12.75 -7.35 -4.48
CA LEU A 262 -11.83 -6.94 -5.55
C LEU A 262 -10.41 -6.65 -5.02
N SER A 263 -10.20 -6.77 -3.70
CA SER A 263 -8.93 -6.51 -3.02
C SER A 263 -8.41 -5.08 -3.29
N GLY A 264 -7.09 -4.92 -3.39
CA GLY A 264 -6.42 -3.68 -3.72
C GLY A 264 -5.97 -3.60 -5.18
N GLY A 265 -4.94 -2.80 -5.43
CA GLY A 265 -4.27 -2.74 -6.72
C GLY A 265 -4.45 -1.44 -7.48
N VAL A 266 -5.51 -0.67 -7.24
CA VAL A 266 -5.66 0.68 -7.81
C VAL A 266 -4.48 1.54 -7.38
N GLY A 267 -3.74 2.02 -8.36
CA GLY A 267 -2.52 2.79 -8.18
C GLY A 267 -2.76 4.28 -8.04
N VAL A 268 -1.67 4.98 -7.77
CA VAL A 268 -1.61 6.44 -7.74
C VAL A 268 -0.58 6.94 -8.75
N ASP A 269 -0.78 8.13 -9.24
CA ASP A 269 0.09 8.83 -10.18
C ASP A 269 1.30 9.41 -9.43
N TYR A 270 2.34 8.60 -9.19
CA TYR A 270 3.55 9.09 -8.52
C TYR A 270 4.29 10.16 -9.32
N ARG A 271 4.21 10.14 -10.65
CA ARG A 271 4.87 11.09 -11.55
C ARG A 271 3.90 12.16 -12.01
N PRO A 272 4.34 13.43 -12.12
CA PRO A 272 3.48 14.52 -12.58
C PRO A 272 2.87 14.30 -13.99
N GLU A 273 3.58 13.57 -14.84
CA GLU A 273 3.14 13.27 -16.20
C GLU A 273 2.19 12.06 -16.31
N GLN A 274 1.98 11.31 -15.23
CA GLN A 274 1.07 10.17 -15.22
C GLN A 274 -0.38 10.64 -15.10
N PRO A 275 -1.33 10.04 -15.84
CA PRO A 275 -2.74 10.27 -15.59
C PRO A 275 -3.15 9.64 -14.26
N ALA A 276 -3.92 10.37 -13.45
CA ALA A 276 -4.52 9.82 -12.24
C ALA A 276 -5.64 8.83 -12.57
N ASN A 277 -5.84 7.85 -11.70
CA ASN A 277 -7.03 7.00 -11.75
C ASN A 277 -8.27 7.83 -11.35
N ASP A 278 -9.35 7.68 -12.12
CA ASP A 278 -10.66 8.24 -11.79
C ASP A 278 -11.54 7.16 -11.17
N ILE A 279 -11.76 7.27 -9.86
CA ILE A 279 -12.51 6.27 -9.11
C ILE A 279 -13.99 6.21 -9.49
N GLN A 280 -14.56 7.31 -10.01
CA GLN A 280 -15.95 7.32 -10.49
C GLN A 280 -16.07 6.50 -11.78
N VAL A 281 -15.12 6.67 -12.70
CA VAL A 281 -15.04 5.87 -13.95
C VAL A 281 -14.81 4.39 -13.62
N ILE A 282 -13.94 4.11 -12.64
CA ILE A 282 -13.69 2.74 -12.16
C ILE A 282 -14.96 2.13 -11.57
N GLY A 283 -15.67 2.86 -10.67
CA GLY A 283 -16.89 2.40 -10.04
C GLY A 283 -18.01 2.11 -11.05
N GLU A 284 -18.18 2.97 -12.06
CA GLU A 284 -19.16 2.75 -13.13
C GLU A 284 -18.76 1.56 -14.03
N GLY A 285 -17.47 1.38 -14.30
CA GLY A 285 -16.97 0.21 -15.03
C GLY A 285 -17.26 -1.11 -14.30
N VAL A 286 -17.06 -1.15 -12.97
CA VAL A 286 -17.40 -2.31 -12.15
C VAL A 286 -18.91 -2.54 -12.12
N ARG A 287 -19.71 -1.48 -11.98
CA ARG A 287 -21.18 -1.54 -12.04
C ARG A 287 -21.66 -2.18 -13.33
N LYS A 288 -21.14 -1.77 -14.45
CA LYS A 288 -21.47 -2.35 -15.76
C LYS A 288 -21.23 -3.85 -15.79
N GLN A 289 -20.07 -4.32 -15.31
CA GLN A 289 -19.78 -5.76 -15.23
C GLN A 289 -20.76 -6.48 -14.29
N PHE A 290 -21.13 -5.86 -13.17
CA PHE A 290 -22.10 -6.41 -12.23
C PHE A 290 -23.48 -6.58 -12.86
N GLU A 291 -23.99 -5.55 -13.53
CA GLU A 291 -25.29 -5.55 -14.21
C GLU A 291 -25.34 -6.52 -15.40
N GLU A 292 -24.24 -6.69 -16.12
CA GLU A 292 -24.15 -7.60 -17.27
C GLU A 292 -23.97 -9.08 -16.87
N ILE A 293 -23.32 -9.37 -15.75
CA ILE A 293 -22.93 -10.75 -15.40
C ILE A 293 -23.75 -11.31 -14.22
N LEU A 294 -23.88 -10.60 -13.11
CA LEU A 294 -24.49 -11.12 -11.89
C LEU A 294 -26.03 -10.95 -11.88
N VAL A 295 -26.53 -9.80 -12.31
CA VAL A 295 -27.96 -9.50 -12.28
C VAL A 295 -28.80 -10.51 -13.11
N PRO A 296 -28.40 -10.89 -14.34
CA PRO A 296 -29.15 -11.86 -15.13
C PRO A 296 -29.18 -13.27 -14.52
N GLU A 297 -28.22 -13.59 -13.65
CA GLU A 297 -28.14 -14.89 -12.95
C GLU A 297 -28.85 -14.89 -11.59
N GLY A 298 -29.58 -13.80 -11.27
CA GLY A 298 -30.30 -13.65 -9.99
C GLY A 298 -29.38 -13.35 -8.79
N MET A 299 -28.13 -12.94 -9.03
CA MET A 299 -27.10 -12.64 -8.02
C MET A 299 -26.94 -11.13 -7.79
N GLY A 300 -28.01 -10.35 -7.95
CA GLY A 300 -27.98 -8.89 -7.81
C GLY A 300 -27.86 -8.39 -6.36
N ASP A 301 -27.88 -9.28 -5.38
CA ASP A 301 -27.68 -9.02 -3.95
C ASP A 301 -26.22 -9.19 -3.48
N VAL A 302 -25.33 -9.66 -4.33
CA VAL A 302 -23.91 -9.84 -4.01
C VAL A 302 -23.27 -8.50 -3.65
N ALA A 303 -22.66 -8.42 -2.47
CA ALA A 303 -21.92 -7.24 -2.03
C ALA A 303 -20.56 -7.14 -2.73
N ILE A 304 -20.09 -5.90 -2.92
CA ILE A 304 -18.75 -5.63 -3.46
C ILE A 304 -17.87 -5.10 -2.34
N PHE A 305 -16.70 -5.73 -2.14
CA PHE A 305 -15.69 -5.27 -1.20
C PHE A 305 -14.42 -4.86 -1.94
N THR A 306 -13.69 -3.92 -1.34
CA THR A 306 -12.38 -3.45 -1.82
C THR A 306 -11.41 -3.38 -0.64
N GLU A 307 -10.08 -3.49 -0.92
CA GLU A 307 -9.00 -3.45 0.08
C GLU A 307 -7.92 -2.45 -0.35
N LEU A 308 -8.32 -1.20 -0.53
CA LEU A 308 -7.46 -0.15 -1.09
C LEU A 308 -6.57 0.47 -0.02
N GLY A 309 -5.30 0.07 0.07
CA GLY A 309 -4.32 0.72 0.93
C GLY A 309 -3.69 1.96 0.28
N ARG A 310 -2.99 1.76 -0.83
CA ARG A 310 -2.23 2.81 -1.52
C ARG A 310 -3.12 3.95 -2.01
N PHE A 311 -4.18 3.64 -2.72
CA PHE A 311 -5.12 4.63 -3.23
C PHE A 311 -5.72 5.50 -2.11
N MET A 312 -5.96 4.92 -0.94
CA MET A 312 -6.59 5.61 0.17
C MET A 312 -5.69 6.67 0.78
N LEU A 313 -4.41 6.38 1.00
CA LEU A 313 -3.55 7.24 1.82
C LEU A 313 -2.30 7.78 1.12
N ALA A 314 -1.76 7.14 0.06
CA ALA A 314 -0.47 7.55 -0.49
C ALA A 314 -0.41 9.03 -0.87
N PRO A 315 -1.40 9.62 -1.61
CA PRO A 315 -1.37 11.02 -2.00
C PRO A 315 -1.50 12.00 -0.84
N TYR A 316 -2.02 11.53 0.30
CA TYR A 316 -2.32 12.32 1.49
C TYR A 316 -1.26 12.15 2.58
N GLY A 317 -0.05 11.78 2.20
CA GLY A 317 1.10 11.71 3.09
C GLY A 317 2.37 12.20 2.44
N HIS A 318 3.16 12.92 3.21
CA HIS A 318 4.47 13.45 2.83
C HIS A 318 5.53 13.00 3.82
N LEU A 319 6.74 12.73 3.33
CA LEU A 319 7.94 12.68 4.19
C LEU A 319 8.57 14.06 4.14
N VAL A 320 8.58 14.73 5.30
CA VAL A 320 9.17 16.07 5.48
C VAL A 320 10.58 15.88 6.03
N SER A 321 11.55 16.54 5.43
CA SER A 321 12.97 16.37 5.73
C SER A 321 13.73 17.68 5.57
N THR A 322 14.82 17.83 6.30
CA THR A 322 15.72 19.00 6.21
C THR A 322 17.02 18.63 5.50
N VAL A 323 17.51 19.52 4.66
CA VAL A 323 18.81 19.40 4.00
C VAL A 323 19.93 19.63 5.00
N LEU A 324 20.74 18.61 5.24
CA LEU A 324 21.89 18.69 6.16
C LEU A 324 23.21 19.04 5.46
N HIS A 325 23.41 18.47 4.27
CA HIS A 325 24.69 18.58 3.57
C HIS A 325 24.51 18.72 2.06
N GLN A 326 25.47 19.38 1.44
CA GLN A 326 25.71 19.39 0.00
C GLN A 326 27.08 18.76 -0.27
N LYS A 327 27.18 17.97 -1.32
CA LYS A 327 28.44 17.37 -1.73
C LYS A 327 28.65 17.54 -3.23
N HIS A 328 29.76 18.17 -3.58
CA HIS A 328 30.15 18.51 -4.94
C HIS A 328 31.38 17.67 -5.32
N ILE A 329 31.18 16.63 -6.11
CA ILE A 329 32.27 15.75 -6.61
C ILE A 329 32.07 15.51 -8.11
N TYR A 330 31.87 14.27 -8.55
CA TYR A 330 31.52 13.96 -9.94
C TYR A 330 30.05 14.22 -10.26
N LYS A 331 29.23 14.39 -9.23
CA LYS A 331 27.82 14.76 -9.24
C LYS A 331 27.54 15.72 -8.10
N GLU A 332 26.38 16.36 -8.16
CA GLU A 332 25.84 17.19 -7.10
C GLU A 332 24.92 16.34 -6.22
N TYR A 333 25.23 16.25 -4.93
CA TYR A 333 24.45 15.50 -3.94
C TYR A 333 23.82 16.42 -2.90
N ILE A 334 22.56 16.14 -2.61
CA ILE A 334 21.82 16.75 -1.51
C ILE A 334 21.58 15.67 -0.44
N GLY A 335 22.19 15.86 0.73
CA GLY A 335 22.04 14.96 1.88
C GLY A 335 20.95 15.40 2.81
N LEU A 336 19.94 14.55 3.01
CA LEU A 336 18.80 14.78 3.90
C LEU A 336 19.05 14.17 5.28
N ASP A 337 18.32 14.63 6.30
CA ASP A 337 18.21 13.94 7.58
C ASP A 337 17.34 12.66 7.50
N ALA A 338 16.44 12.58 6.52
CA ALA A 338 15.76 11.34 6.14
C ALA A 338 16.69 10.38 5.39
N CYS A 339 16.37 9.08 5.42
CA CYS A 339 17.07 8.04 4.69
C CYS A 339 16.09 6.93 4.25
N ALA A 340 16.59 5.90 3.56
CA ALA A 340 15.76 4.78 3.10
C ALA A 340 15.08 4.02 4.26
N ALA A 341 15.57 4.14 5.50
CA ALA A 341 14.87 3.62 6.68
C ALA A 341 13.51 4.31 6.92
N ASN A 342 13.34 5.55 6.45
CA ASN A 342 12.07 6.29 6.51
C ASN A 342 11.20 6.02 5.27
N LEU A 343 11.81 5.85 4.09
CA LEU A 343 11.12 5.57 2.84
C LEU A 343 11.97 4.66 1.95
N MET A 344 11.78 3.35 2.08
CA MET A 344 12.62 2.36 1.38
C MET A 344 12.31 2.20 -0.12
N ARG A 345 11.14 2.60 -0.56
CA ARG A 345 10.64 2.31 -1.92
C ARG A 345 11.57 2.80 -3.05
N PRO A 346 12.14 4.01 -3.02
CA PRO A 346 13.11 4.43 -4.03
C PRO A 346 14.35 3.54 -4.06
N ALA A 347 14.91 3.20 -2.89
CA ALA A 347 16.12 2.39 -2.78
C ALA A 347 15.92 0.92 -3.22
N MET A 348 14.78 0.30 -2.84
CA MET A 348 14.49 -1.11 -3.09
C MET A 348 13.90 -1.39 -4.46
N TYR A 349 13.02 -0.50 -4.93
CA TYR A 349 12.22 -0.75 -6.13
C TYR A 349 12.50 0.25 -7.26
N GLY A 350 13.42 1.20 -7.05
CA GLY A 350 13.59 2.32 -7.99
C GLY A 350 12.33 3.19 -8.13
N ALA A 351 11.45 3.16 -7.12
CA ALA A 351 10.18 3.86 -7.19
C ALA A 351 10.39 5.38 -7.22
N TYR A 352 9.69 6.03 -8.14
CA TYR A 352 9.67 7.47 -8.19
C TYR A 352 8.78 8.05 -7.08
N HIS A 353 9.28 9.10 -6.42
CA HIS A 353 8.51 10.03 -5.62
C HIS A 353 8.84 11.45 -6.07
N HIS A 354 7.80 12.30 -6.17
CA HIS A 354 8.03 13.72 -6.47
C HIS A 354 8.66 14.41 -5.26
N ILE A 355 9.51 15.40 -5.52
CA ILE A 355 10.22 16.17 -4.49
C ILE A 355 9.93 17.64 -4.72
N THR A 356 9.48 18.33 -3.68
CA THR A 356 9.30 19.77 -3.65
C THR A 356 10.20 20.38 -2.58
N VAL A 357 10.88 21.46 -2.92
CA VAL A 357 11.60 22.30 -1.95
C VAL A 357 10.64 23.41 -1.52
N LEU A 358 10.21 23.39 -0.26
CA LEU A 358 9.22 24.34 0.23
C LEU A 358 9.74 25.78 0.17
N GLY A 359 8.89 26.68 -0.30
CA GLY A 359 9.23 28.09 -0.55
C GLY A 359 9.93 28.32 -1.89
N LYS A 360 10.20 27.26 -2.68
CA LYS A 360 10.84 27.35 -4.00
C LYS A 360 9.98 26.67 -5.10
N GLU A 361 8.69 26.51 -4.87
CA GLU A 361 7.77 25.78 -5.75
C GLU A 361 7.69 26.36 -7.17
N ASN A 362 7.93 27.68 -7.29
CA ASN A 362 7.91 28.38 -8.57
C ASN A 362 9.31 28.74 -9.10
N ALA A 363 10.38 28.27 -8.45
CA ALA A 363 11.74 28.53 -8.90
C ALA A 363 12.10 27.60 -10.08
N PRO A 364 13.03 28.02 -10.96
CA PRO A 364 13.49 27.17 -12.06
C PRO A 364 14.10 25.85 -11.56
N CYS A 365 13.69 24.71 -12.14
CA CYS A 365 14.31 23.42 -11.90
C CYS A 365 15.49 23.21 -12.85
N ASP A 366 16.56 23.95 -12.66
CA ASP A 366 17.74 24.00 -13.55
C ASP A 366 19.01 23.37 -12.95
N HIS A 367 18.91 22.81 -11.74
CA HIS A 367 19.98 22.09 -11.06
C HIS A 367 19.72 20.60 -11.07
N LYS A 368 20.75 19.80 -11.38
CA LYS A 368 20.68 18.34 -11.42
C LYS A 368 21.28 17.74 -10.16
N TYR A 369 20.48 17.06 -9.34
CA TYR A 369 20.90 16.49 -8.07
C TYR A 369 20.61 14.98 -7.97
N ASP A 370 21.49 14.28 -7.23
CA ASP A 370 21.13 13.07 -6.52
C ASP A 370 20.70 13.44 -5.09
N VAL A 371 19.48 13.13 -4.69
CA VAL A 371 18.96 13.38 -3.32
C VAL A 371 19.12 12.11 -2.51
N THR A 372 19.87 12.17 -1.40
CA THR A 372 20.38 11.00 -0.67
C THR A 372 20.09 11.07 0.82
N GLY A 373 20.00 9.90 1.45
CA GLY A 373 20.02 9.77 2.90
C GLY A 373 21.43 9.49 3.45
N GLY A 374 21.48 9.12 4.74
CA GLY A 374 22.71 8.91 5.50
C GLY A 374 23.05 7.46 5.83
N LEU A 375 22.52 6.46 5.10
CA LEU A 375 22.86 5.05 5.31
C LEU A 375 24.19 4.69 4.62
N CYS A 376 24.91 3.70 5.19
CA CYS A 376 26.06 3.06 4.53
C CYS A 376 25.59 2.09 3.42
N GLU A 377 24.64 2.53 2.61
CA GLU A 377 24.04 1.81 1.50
C GLU A 377 24.01 2.74 0.27
N ASN A 378 24.69 2.34 -0.80
CA ASN A 378 24.83 3.19 -1.99
C ASN A 378 23.48 3.53 -2.66
N ASN A 379 22.47 2.68 -2.48
CA ASN A 379 21.14 2.89 -3.01
C ASN A 379 20.23 3.75 -2.11
N ASP A 380 20.77 4.29 -1.00
CA ASP A 380 20.04 5.23 -0.13
C ASP A 380 19.88 6.58 -0.84
N LYS A 381 19.02 6.56 -1.88
CA LYS A 381 18.75 7.69 -2.75
C LYS A 381 17.24 7.82 -2.97
N PHE A 382 16.72 9.00 -2.70
CA PHE A 382 15.33 9.35 -3.00
C PHE A 382 15.13 9.75 -4.46
N ALA A 383 16.18 10.31 -5.07
CA ALA A 383 16.20 10.67 -6.48
C ALA A 383 17.62 10.59 -7.05
N VAL A 384 17.72 10.31 -8.35
CA VAL A 384 18.97 10.28 -9.13
C VAL A 384 18.79 11.14 -10.36
N ASP A 385 19.80 11.99 -10.65
CA ASP A 385 19.82 12.92 -11.79
C ASP A 385 18.52 13.75 -11.91
N ARG A 386 17.95 14.15 -10.76
CA ARG A 386 16.69 14.90 -10.69
C ARG A 386 16.92 16.40 -10.92
N MET A 387 16.17 16.97 -11.86
CA MET A 387 16.12 18.41 -12.03
C MET A 387 15.24 19.02 -10.92
N LEU A 388 15.83 19.92 -10.10
CA LEU A 388 15.20 20.59 -8.97
C LEU A 388 15.64 22.06 -8.94
N PRO A 389 14.96 22.93 -8.20
CA PRO A 389 15.46 24.29 -7.95
C PRO A 389 16.77 24.22 -7.14
N GLU A 390 17.49 25.35 -7.11
CA GLU A 390 18.66 25.47 -6.24
C GLU A 390 18.32 25.13 -4.78
N ILE A 391 19.05 24.18 -4.20
CA ILE A 391 18.83 23.67 -2.84
C ILE A 391 19.98 24.14 -1.95
N ASN A 392 19.66 24.65 -0.76
CA ASN A 392 20.63 25.09 0.23
C ASN A 392 20.51 24.26 1.53
N ILE A 393 21.59 24.21 2.31
CA ILE A 393 21.58 23.63 3.65
C ILE A 393 20.54 24.36 4.50
N GLY A 394 19.69 23.60 5.20
CA GLY A 394 18.58 24.10 5.99
C GLY A 394 17.25 24.22 5.22
N ASP A 395 17.23 24.04 3.90
CA ASP A 395 15.97 23.98 3.16
C ASP A 395 15.13 22.79 3.63
N VAL A 396 13.81 23.01 3.67
CA VAL A 396 12.84 21.96 3.97
C VAL A 396 12.35 21.32 2.67
N VAL A 397 12.46 20.01 2.59
CA VAL A 397 12.09 19.21 1.43
C VAL A 397 10.90 18.33 1.76
N VAL A 398 9.95 18.24 0.86
CA VAL A 398 8.80 17.34 0.91
C VAL A 398 8.95 16.27 -0.16
N ILE A 399 8.92 15.01 0.25
CA ILE A 399 8.81 13.85 -0.63
C ILE A 399 7.34 13.42 -0.65
N HIS A 400 6.70 13.49 -1.81
CA HIS A 400 5.27 13.27 -1.99
C HIS A 400 4.86 11.80 -1.98
N ASP A 401 3.55 11.58 -1.82
CA ASP A 401 2.88 10.28 -1.99
C ASP A 401 3.44 9.18 -1.07
N THR A 402 3.81 9.54 0.16
CA THR A 402 4.39 8.60 1.14
C THR A 402 3.40 8.12 2.18
N GLY A 403 2.12 8.51 2.09
CA GLY A 403 1.09 8.18 3.07
C GLY A 403 0.72 6.69 3.16
N ALA A 404 1.15 5.88 2.18
CA ALA A 404 1.01 4.43 2.21
C ALA A 404 2.32 3.76 1.80
N HIS A 405 2.68 2.66 2.49
CA HIS A 405 3.95 1.93 2.27
C HIS A 405 5.19 2.83 2.41
N GLY A 406 5.07 3.93 3.16
CA GLY A 406 6.16 4.78 3.61
C GLY A 406 6.66 4.31 4.96
N PHE A 407 6.12 4.89 6.05
CA PHE A 407 6.47 4.53 7.42
C PHE A 407 6.36 3.02 7.70
N SER A 408 5.29 2.37 7.23
CA SER A 408 5.01 0.95 7.50
C SER A 408 6.10 -0.01 7.00
N MET A 409 6.82 0.35 5.94
CA MET A 409 7.92 -0.44 5.38
C MET A 409 9.30 -0.01 5.93
N GLY A 410 9.34 0.85 6.94
CA GLY A 410 10.58 1.31 7.56
C GLY A 410 11.32 0.22 8.33
N TYR A 411 12.62 0.44 8.55
CA TYR A 411 13.54 -0.49 9.21
C TYR A 411 14.63 0.29 9.96
N ASN A 412 15.52 -0.41 10.68
CA ASN A 412 16.56 0.20 11.52
C ASN A 412 17.99 -0.11 11.03
N TYR A 413 18.23 -0.18 9.73
CA TYR A 413 19.57 -0.40 9.21
C TYR A 413 20.53 0.74 9.64
N ASN A 414 21.80 0.41 9.90
CA ASN A 414 22.81 1.30 10.51
C ASN A 414 22.40 1.86 11.90
N GLY A 415 21.47 1.24 12.59
CA GLY A 415 20.94 1.77 13.86
C GLY A 415 20.18 3.07 13.72
N LYS A 416 19.72 3.43 12.52
CA LYS A 416 18.87 4.61 12.32
C LYS A 416 17.50 4.36 12.98
N LEU A 417 17.08 5.33 13.76
CA LEU A 417 15.78 5.32 14.43
C LEU A 417 14.67 5.72 13.47
N ARG A 418 13.48 5.19 13.68
CA ARG A 418 12.32 5.51 12.86
C ARG A 418 11.77 6.89 13.23
N SER A 419 11.30 7.62 12.24
CA SER A 419 10.79 8.98 12.37
C SER A 419 9.44 9.04 13.07
N ALA A 420 9.02 10.26 13.45
CA ALA A 420 7.67 10.53 13.94
C ALA A 420 6.63 10.45 12.81
N GLU A 421 5.34 10.36 13.21
CA GLU A 421 4.18 10.56 12.34
C GLU A 421 3.32 11.69 12.92
N VAL A 422 2.92 12.62 12.07
CA VAL A 422 2.16 13.84 12.42
C VAL A 422 0.90 13.89 11.56
N LEU A 423 -0.22 14.29 12.13
CA LEU A 423 -1.48 14.54 11.45
C LEU A 423 -1.70 16.05 11.30
N LEU A 424 -1.86 16.53 10.08
CA LEU A 424 -2.38 17.86 9.78
C LEU A 424 -3.90 17.76 9.79
N LYS A 425 -4.52 18.44 10.76
CA LYS A 425 -5.98 18.36 10.99
C LYS A 425 -6.75 19.26 10.03
N GLU A 426 -8.05 19.00 9.87
CA GLU A 426 -8.92 19.80 9.00
C GLU A 426 -8.96 21.30 9.37
N ASP A 427 -8.76 21.65 10.63
CA ASP A 427 -8.70 23.03 11.12
C ASP A 427 -7.32 23.72 10.92
N GLY A 428 -6.35 22.99 10.34
CA GLY A 428 -4.99 23.46 10.09
C GLY A 428 -4.03 23.28 11.27
N SER A 429 -4.49 22.82 12.43
CA SER A 429 -3.62 22.43 13.53
C SER A 429 -2.90 21.10 13.24
N HIS A 430 -1.88 20.77 14.01
CA HIS A 430 -1.18 19.49 13.88
C HIS A 430 -1.20 18.69 15.18
N GLU A 431 -1.10 17.37 15.05
CA GLU A 431 -1.08 16.44 16.19
C GLU A 431 0.00 15.38 15.98
N LEU A 432 0.82 15.12 17.01
CA LEU A 432 1.78 14.02 17.02
C LEU A 432 1.02 12.71 17.23
N ILE A 433 0.88 11.91 16.17
CA ILE A 433 0.14 10.63 16.19
C ILE A 433 1.04 9.40 16.37
N ARG A 434 2.34 9.58 16.29
CA ARG A 434 3.39 8.64 16.70
C ARG A 434 4.67 9.40 16.96
N ARG A 435 5.26 9.24 18.15
CA ARG A 435 6.59 9.81 18.41
C ARG A 435 7.67 9.11 17.60
N ALA A 436 8.77 9.78 17.36
CA ALA A 436 9.97 9.12 16.83
C ALA A 436 10.49 8.06 17.82
N GLU A 437 11.20 7.05 17.30
CA GLU A 437 11.95 6.11 18.13
C GLU A 437 13.08 6.82 18.87
N THR A 438 13.38 6.29 20.04
CA THR A 438 14.55 6.64 20.86
C THR A 438 15.52 5.47 20.91
N PRO A 439 16.76 5.63 21.37
CA PRO A 439 17.66 4.51 21.62
C PRO A 439 17.05 3.41 22.48
N ALA A 440 16.20 3.76 23.46
CA ALA A 440 15.49 2.80 24.30
C ALA A 440 14.58 1.86 23.49
N ASP A 441 13.89 2.38 22.48
CA ASP A 441 13.05 1.55 21.60
C ASP A 441 13.90 0.59 20.76
N TYR A 442 15.03 1.06 20.25
CA TYR A 442 15.96 0.24 19.46
C TYR A 442 16.57 -0.90 20.28
N PHE A 443 16.88 -0.62 21.55
CA PHE A 443 17.52 -1.58 22.45
C PHE A 443 16.52 -2.37 23.31
N ALA A 444 15.22 -2.16 23.17
CA ALA A 444 14.18 -2.75 24.03
C ALA A 444 14.21 -4.30 24.13
N THR A 445 14.80 -4.99 23.15
CA THR A 445 14.89 -6.45 23.10
C THR A 445 16.28 -6.99 23.47
N PHE A 446 17.24 -6.12 23.79
CA PHE A 446 18.60 -6.52 24.16
C PHE A 446 18.74 -6.65 25.66
N ASP A 447 19.49 -7.69 26.10
CA ASP A 447 19.98 -7.83 27.47
C ASP A 447 21.42 -7.32 27.55
N PHE A 448 21.63 -6.18 28.18
CA PHE A 448 22.95 -5.60 28.39
C PHE A 448 23.60 -6.03 29.70
N SER A 449 22.88 -6.72 30.59
CA SER A 449 23.36 -7.10 31.92
C SER A 449 24.70 -7.86 31.91
N PRO A 450 25.01 -8.74 30.91
CA PRO A 450 26.30 -9.41 30.83
C PRO A 450 27.48 -8.52 30.41
N PHE A 451 27.21 -7.37 29.79
CA PHE A 451 28.24 -6.54 29.16
C PHE A 451 28.38 -5.17 29.81
N TRP A 452 27.27 -4.51 30.11
CA TRP A 452 27.21 -3.16 30.66
C TRP A 452 25.96 -2.97 31.53
N PRO A 453 25.98 -3.42 32.79
CA PRO A 453 24.80 -3.40 33.68
C PRO A 453 24.25 -1.98 33.96
N GLU A 454 25.08 -0.94 33.77
CA GLU A 454 24.65 0.45 34.01
C GLU A 454 23.99 1.12 32.79
N LEU A 455 24.03 0.49 31.61
CA LEU A 455 23.47 1.08 30.39
C LEU A 455 21.95 1.21 30.47
N GLU A 456 21.28 0.26 31.15
CA GLU A 456 19.81 0.30 31.34
C GLU A 456 19.32 1.56 32.08
N LYS A 457 20.22 2.24 32.79
CA LYS A 457 19.90 3.49 33.50
C LYS A 457 20.01 4.73 32.60
N GLN A 458 20.48 4.59 31.38
CA GLN A 458 20.69 5.68 30.43
C GLN A 458 19.54 5.83 29.41
N PHE A 459 18.65 4.85 29.33
CA PHE A 459 17.53 4.83 28.38
C PHE A 459 16.17 4.90 29.05
#